data_f2f0bca9c0661913f3de225a7157be99
#
_entry.id   f2f0bca9c0661913f3de225a7157be99
#
_cell.length_a   1.000
_cell.length_b   1.000
_cell.length_c   1.000
_cell.angle_alpha   90.00
_cell.angle_beta   90.00
_cell.angle_gamma   90.00
#
_symmetry.space_group_name_H-M   'P 1'
#
loop_
_entity.id
_entity.type
_entity.pdbx_description
1 polymer ?
#
loop_
_entity_poly.entity_id
_entity_poly.type
_entity_poly.pdbx_seq_one_letter_code
_entity_poly.pdbx_strand_id
1 'polypeptide(L)'
;RTISINHSLVYYPVGESCNSVLHISKPKTEAGVRTIPMFDTVKDAFEMLHEEQKESGWNDVEIDGMTGFIFCNRFGNVPNPQSVNRAIKRIIADYNAGEEVEAKKQHREAVLLPDFSAHHLRHTFCTRLCEKETNLKVIQSVMGHKDIQTTMDIYAEATEEKKQESFERLAATLDIF
;
A
#
# COMPACT_ATOMS: atom_id res chain seq x y z
N ARG A 1 4.61 -17.26 -8.82
CA ARG A 1 3.77 -16.13 -8.36
C ARG A 1 4.65 -15.13 -7.60
N THR A 2 5.14 -14.11 -8.32
CA THR A 2 6.03 -13.10 -7.74
C THR A 2 5.77 -11.74 -8.37
N ILE A 3 6.07 -10.68 -7.63
CA ILE A 3 6.11 -9.30 -8.10
C ILE A 3 7.58 -8.89 -8.14
N SER A 4 8.09 -8.55 -9.33
CA SER A 4 9.44 -8.02 -9.50
C SER A 4 9.40 -6.50 -9.43
N ILE A 5 10.11 -5.93 -8.47
CA ILE A 5 10.24 -4.49 -8.27
C ILE A 5 11.66 -4.11 -8.71
N ASN A 6 11.80 -3.61 -9.93
CA ASN A 6 13.07 -3.28 -10.56
C ASN A 6 13.10 -1.88 -11.19
N HIS A 7 11.96 -1.18 -11.17
CA HIS A 7 11.81 0.18 -11.65
C HIS A 7 11.00 1.02 -10.67
N SER A 8 11.15 2.34 -10.78
CA SER A 8 10.34 3.33 -10.08
C SER A 8 9.71 4.27 -11.10
N LEU A 9 8.41 4.49 -10.99
CA LEU A 9 7.72 5.54 -11.71
C LEU A 9 7.82 6.84 -10.89
N VAL A 10 8.40 7.88 -11.47
CA VAL A 10 8.64 9.17 -10.83
C VAL A 10 7.94 10.28 -11.61
N TYR A 11 7.55 11.35 -10.93
CA TYR A 11 6.80 12.46 -11.52
C TYR A 11 7.47 13.78 -11.13
N TYR A 12 8.14 14.41 -12.10
CA TYR A 12 8.88 15.65 -11.89
C TYR A 12 8.93 16.49 -13.17
N PRO A 13 9.19 17.81 -13.07
CA PRO A 13 9.35 18.68 -14.22
C PRO A 13 10.65 18.39 -14.97
N VAL A 14 10.62 18.50 -16.31
CA VAL A 14 11.79 18.32 -17.17
C VAL A 14 12.11 19.64 -17.88
N GLY A 15 13.38 20.04 -17.84
CA GLY A 15 13.89 21.27 -18.47
C GLY A 15 13.32 22.54 -17.82
N GLU A 16 13.15 23.58 -18.62
CA GLU A 16 12.58 24.86 -18.19
C GLU A 16 11.04 24.84 -18.07
N SER A 17 10.41 23.71 -18.43
CA SER A 17 8.96 23.54 -18.33
C SER A 17 8.55 23.34 -16.89
N CYS A 18 7.57 24.10 -16.41
CA CYS A 18 6.94 23.88 -15.11
C CYS A 18 6.03 22.65 -15.07
N ASN A 19 5.83 21.96 -16.19
CA ASN A 19 4.97 20.79 -16.28
C ASN A 19 5.74 19.53 -15.86
N SER A 20 5.24 18.86 -14.84
CA SER A 20 5.77 17.55 -14.44
C SER A 20 5.23 16.47 -15.34
N VAL A 21 6.10 15.52 -15.71
CA VAL A 21 5.76 14.34 -16.49
C VAL A 21 6.23 13.08 -15.78
N LEU A 22 5.68 11.94 -16.17
CA LEU A 22 6.07 10.66 -15.65
C LEU A 22 7.35 10.17 -16.33
N HIS A 23 8.26 9.64 -15.52
CA HIS A 23 9.50 9.02 -15.95
C HIS A 23 9.71 7.69 -15.27
N ILE A 24 10.42 6.79 -15.96
CA ILE A 24 10.85 5.51 -15.40
C ILE A 24 12.31 5.60 -15.01
N SER A 25 12.62 5.24 -13.79
CA SER A 25 13.98 5.21 -13.26
C SER A 25 14.25 3.89 -12.55
N LYS A 26 15.53 3.60 -12.30
CA LYS A 26 15.90 2.53 -11.37
C LYS A 26 15.57 2.95 -9.93
N PRO A 27 15.27 1.99 -9.05
CA PRO A 27 15.15 2.30 -7.62
C PRO A 27 16.40 2.98 -7.08
N LYS A 28 16.23 3.92 -6.15
CA LYS A 28 17.34 4.71 -5.57
C LYS A 28 18.39 3.89 -4.83
N THR A 29 18.04 2.68 -4.42
CA THR A 29 18.91 1.78 -3.64
C THR A 29 18.83 0.36 -4.18
N GLU A 30 19.88 -0.42 -3.97
CA GLU A 30 19.90 -1.84 -4.32
C GLU A 30 18.78 -2.62 -3.61
N ALA A 31 18.50 -2.32 -2.35
CA ALA A 31 17.40 -2.90 -1.59
C ALA A 31 16.02 -2.58 -2.22
N GLY A 32 15.93 -1.55 -3.04
CA GLY A 32 14.73 -1.23 -3.81
C GLY A 32 14.45 -2.23 -4.92
N VAL A 33 15.50 -2.86 -5.47
CA VAL A 33 15.37 -3.93 -6.49
C VAL A 33 15.16 -5.25 -5.77
N ARG A 34 13.98 -5.84 -5.93
CA ARG A 34 13.61 -7.07 -5.23
C ARG A 34 12.48 -7.81 -5.92
N THR A 35 12.34 -9.08 -5.58
CA THR A 35 11.21 -9.91 -5.96
C THR A 35 10.50 -10.36 -4.71
N ILE A 36 9.20 -10.11 -4.63
CA ILE A 36 8.37 -10.50 -3.49
C ILE A 36 7.35 -11.56 -3.90
N PRO A 37 7.02 -12.51 -2.99
CA PRO A 37 5.96 -13.48 -3.24
C PRO A 37 4.61 -12.74 -3.37
N MET A 38 3.74 -13.26 -4.22
CA MET A 38 2.40 -12.72 -4.40
C MET A 38 1.41 -13.61 -3.64
N PHE A 39 0.59 -13.00 -2.79
CA PHE A 39 -0.53 -13.69 -2.14
C PHE A 39 -1.60 -14.08 -3.17
N ASP A 40 -2.34 -15.17 -2.89
CA ASP A 40 -3.37 -15.67 -3.81
C ASP A 40 -4.45 -14.61 -4.06
N THR A 41 -4.90 -13.89 -3.04
CA THR A 41 -5.88 -12.80 -3.17
C THR A 41 -5.40 -11.68 -4.11
N VAL A 42 -4.10 -11.37 -4.10
CA VAL A 42 -3.50 -10.37 -5.02
C VAL A 42 -3.44 -10.91 -6.43
N LYS A 43 -3.08 -12.19 -6.59
CA LYS A 43 -3.08 -12.87 -7.89
C LYS A 43 -4.48 -12.86 -8.50
N ASP A 44 -5.49 -13.26 -7.73
CA ASP A 44 -6.88 -13.32 -8.19
C ASP A 44 -7.38 -11.92 -8.63
N ALA A 45 -7.03 -10.88 -7.88
CA ALA A 45 -7.35 -9.50 -8.25
C ALA A 45 -6.69 -9.07 -9.58
N PHE A 46 -5.43 -9.46 -9.82
CA PHE A 46 -4.76 -9.21 -11.10
C PHE A 46 -5.37 -10.03 -12.25
N GLU A 47 -5.77 -11.27 -12.01
CA GLU A 47 -6.43 -12.10 -13.02
C GLU A 47 -7.79 -11.51 -13.41
N MET A 48 -8.59 -11.07 -12.44
CA MET A 48 -9.86 -10.37 -12.73
C MET A 48 -9.64 -9.11 -13.58
N LEU A 49 -8.67 -8.27 -13.20
CA LEU A 49 -8.35 -7.06 -13.95
C LEU A 49 -7.83 -7.38 -15.36
N HIS A 50 -7.06 -8.44 -15.51
CA HIS A 50 -6.55 -8.90 -16.80
C HIS A 50 -7.72 -9.30 -17.75
N GLU A 51 -8.68 -10.07 -17.26
CA GLU A 51 -9.85 -10.45 -18.08
C GLU A 51 -10.70 -9.22 -18.46
N GLU A 52 -10.91 -8.27 -17.53
CA GLU A 52 -11.60 -7.01 -17.81
C GLU A 52 -10.88 -6.20 -18.91
N GLN A 53 -9.55 -6.09 -18.84
CA GLN A 53 -8.76 -5.38 -19.84
C GLN A 53 -8.72 -6.11 -21.20
N LYS A 54 -8.79 -7.43 -21.21
CA LYS A 54 -8.89 -8.22 -22.42
C LYS A 54 -10.22 -7.96 -23.18
N GLU A 55 -11.30 -7.74 -22.44
CA GLU A 55 -12.61 -7.41 -23.03
C GLU A 55 -12.71 -5.93 -23.45
N SER A 56 -12.21 -5.01 -22.62
CA SER A 56 -12.30 -3.56 -22.85
C SER A 56 -11.21 -2.98 -23.75
N GLY A 57 -10.15 -3.75 -24.01
CA GLY A 57 -8.96 -3.33 -24.74
C GLY A 57 -7.78 -2.96 -23.82
N TRP A 58 -6.57 -3.24 -24.31
CA TRP A 58 -5.33 -2.93 -23.60
C TRP A 58 -4.98 -1.46 -23.75
N ASN A 59 -4.33 -0.93 -22.71
CA ASN A 59 -3.74 0.39 -22.76
C ASN A 59 -2.42 0.35 -23.54
N ASP A 60 -2.24 1.30 -24.46
CA ASP A 60 -1.08 1.45 -25.35
C ASP A 60 -0.14 2.60 -24.93
N VAL A 61 -0.36 3.20 -23.75
CA VAL A 61 0.50 4.29 -23.25
C VAL A 61 1.95 3.84 -23.13
N GLU A 62 2.84 4.70 -23.59
CA GLU A 62 4.29 4.51 -23.49
C GLU A 62 4.90 5.61 -22.62
N ILE A 63 5.80 5.22 -21.70
CA ILE A 63 6.59 6.12 -20.85
C ILE A 63 8.04 5.65 -20.93
N ASP A 64 8.94 6.50 -21.42
CA ASP A 64 10.38 6.20 -21.56
C ASP A 64 10.66 4.85 -22.24
N GLY A 65 9.91 4.52 -23.30
CA GLY A 65 10.03 3.27 -24.05
C GLY A 65 9.40 2.03 -23.40
N MET A 66 8.75 2.17 -22.26
CA MET A 66 8.01 1.09 -21.60
C MET A 66 6.51 1.22 -21.83
N THR A 67 5.87 0.08 -22.10
CA THR A 67 4.44 -0.08 -22.33
C THR A 67 3.84 -1.14 -21.41
N GLY A 68 2.54 -1.41 -21.51
CA GLY A 68 1.88 -2.45 -20.75
C GLY A 68 1.55 -2.07 -19.30
N PHE A 69 1.28 -0.78 -19.06
CA PHE A 69 0.85 -0.31 -17.75
C PHE A 69 -0.54 -0.85 -17.39
N ILE A 70 -0.61 -1.60 -16.30
CA ILE A 70 -1.85 -2.25 -15.86
C ILE A 70 -2.84 -1.21 -15.31
N PHE A 71 -2.36 -0.24 -14.52
CA PHE A 71 -3.23 0.76 -13.88
C PHE A 71 -3.22 2.05 -14.68
N CYS A 72 -4.35 2.32 -15.32
CA CYS A 72 -4.58 3.55 -16.05
C CYS A 72 -5.95 4.15 -15.67
N ASN A 73 -6.09 5.45 -15.83
CA ASN A 73 -7.38 6.09 -15.67
C ASN A 73 -8.26 5.89 -16.91
N ARG A 74 -9.52 6.33 -16.87
CA ARG A 74 -10.49 6.23 -17.99
C ARG A 74 -10.05 6.93 -19.29
N PHE A 75 -9.00 7.74 -19.24
CA PHE A 75 -8.40 8.42 -20.39
C PHE A 75 -7.12 7.74 -20.88
N GLY A 76 -6.79 6.58 -20.36
CA GLY A 76 -5.57 5.83 -20.70
C GLY A 76 -4.29 6.32 -20.00
N ASN A 77 -4.34 7.35 -19.15
CA ASN A 77 -3.14 7.87 -18.51
C ASN A 77 -2.78 7.09 -17.24
N VAL A 78 -1.48 6.83 -17.07
CA VAL A 78 -0.95 6.23 -15.84
C VAL A 78 -1.08 7.23 -14.67
N PRO A 79 -1.65 6.81 -13.53
CA PRO A 79 -1.83 7.69 -12.39
C PRO A 79 -0.50 8.05 -11.72
N ASN A 80 -0.33 9.33 -11.41
CA ASN A 80 0.77 9.80 -10.58
C ASN A 80 0.45 9.63 -9.07
N PRO A 81 1.47 9.71 -8.17
CA PRO A 81 1.24 9.52 -6.73
C PRO A 81 0.19 10.47 -6.12
N GLN A 82 0.11 11.71 -6.62
CA GLN A 82 -0.87 12.68 -6.12
C GLN A 82 -2.30 12.29 -6.54
N SER A 83 -2.48 11.75 -7.75
CA SER A 83 -3.79 11.30 -8.23
C SER A 83 -4.29 10.09 -7.45
N VAL A 84 -3.39 9.16 -7.08
CA VAL A 84 -3.71 8.00 -6.22
C VAL A 84 -4.16 8.48 -4.84
N ASN A 85 -3.39 9.36 -4.19
CA ASN A 85 -3.75 9.87 -2.87
C ASN A 85 -5.05 10.69 -2.89
N ARG A 86 -5.32 11.46 -3.96
CA ARG A 86 -6.61 12.15 -4.13
C ARG A 86 -7.77 11.17 -4.26
N ALA A 87 -7.57 10.05 -4.97
CA ALA A 87 -8.60 9.02 -5.08
C ALA A 87 -8.90 8.37 -3.72
N ILE A 88 -7.87 8.06 -2.92
CA ILE A 88 -8.02 7.55 -1.56
C ILE A 88 -8.82 8.53 -0.70
N LYS A 89 -8.44 9.81 -0.68
CA LYS A 89 -9.15 10.85 0.09
C LYS A 89 -10.61 11.00 -0.31
N ARG A 90 -10.91 10.90 -1.62
CA ARG A 90 -12.29 10.94 -2.09
C ARG A 90 -13.08 9.74 -1.59
N ILE A 91 -12.52 8.54 -1.66
CA ILE A 91 -13.17 7.31 -1.15
C ILE A 91 -13.46 7.44 0.34
N ILE A 92 -12.50 7.96 1.13
CA ILE A 92 -12.71 8.20 2.57
C ILE A 92 -13.83 9.19 2.81
N ALA A 93 -13.85 10.31 2.07
CA ALA A 93 -14.88 11.35 2.22
C ALA A 93 -16.28 10.81 1.85
N ASP A 94 -16.38 10.07 0.74
CA ASP A 94 -17.64 9.47 0.29
C ASP A 94 -18.17 8.44 1.29
N TYR A 95 -17.27 7.57 1.82
CA TYR A 95 -17.62 6.62 2.87
C TYR A 95 -18.10 7.31 4.14
N ASN A 96 -17.35 8.30 4.64
CA ASN A 96 -17.67 8.99 5.88
C ASN A 96 -19.00 9.73 5.77
N ALA A 97 -19.26 10.39 4.64
CA ALA A 97 -20.55 11.04 4.41
C ALA A 97 -21.72 10.04 4.38
N GLY A 98 -21.53 8.89 3.75
CA GLY A 98 -22.52 7.81 3.73
C GLY A 98 -22.76 7.20 5.13
N GLU A 99 -21.68 6.97 5.87
CA GLU A 99 -21.71 6.41 7.22
C GLU A 99 -22.43 7.34 8.21
N GLU A 100 -22.18 8.65 8.14
CA GLU A 100 -22.88 9.63 8.98
C GLU A 100 -24.41 9.62 8.75
N VAL A 101 -24.83 9.48 7.49
CA VAL A 101 -26.25 9.38 7.15
C VAL A 101 -26.85 8.09 7.70
N GLU A 102 -26.15 6.97 7.52
CA GLU A 102 -26.66 5.67 7.93
C GLU A 102 -26.67 5.53 9.47
N ALA A 103 -25.64 6.02 10.16
CA ALA A 103 -25.56 6.04 11.60
C ALA A 103 -26.71 6.86 12.23
N LYS A 104 -27.06 8.02 11.63
CA LYS A 104 -28.22 8.82 12.05
C LYS A 104 -29.54 8.06 11.89
N LYS A 105 -29.75 7.34 10.80
CA LYS A 105 -30.95 6.50 10.60
C LYS A 105 -31.05 5.38 11.62
N GLN A 106 -29.91 4.78 11.99
CA GLN A 106 -29.84 3.67 12.91
C GLN A 106 -29.72 4.09 14.39
N HIS A 107 -29.70 5.39 14.68
CA HIS A 107 -29.52 5.93 16.03
C HIS A 107 -28.27 5.41 16.75
N ARG A 108 -27.14 5.26 16.01
CA ARG A 108 -25.83 4.85 16.53
C ARG A 108 -24.76 5.89 16.23
N GLU A 109 -23.61 5.78 16.88
CA GLU A 109 -22.44 6.57 16.52
C GLU A 109 -21.89 6.17 15.15
N ALA A 110 -21.41 7.16 14.39
CA ALA A 110 -20.77 6.92 13.10
C ALA A 110 -19.34 6.38 13.29
N VAL A 111 -18.99 5.34 12.56
CA VAL A 111 -17.63 4.77 12.53
C VAL A 111 -16.89 5.34 11.33
N LEU A 112 -16.23 6.47 11.52
CA LEU A 112 -15.54 7.19 10.46
C LEU A 112 -14.15 6.63 10.19
N LEU A 113 -13.77 6.58 8.91
CA LEU A 113 -12.39 6.29 8.51
C LEU A 113 -11.51 7.51 8.77
N PRO A 114 -10.32 7.32 9.36
CA PRO A 114 -9.35 8.40 9.50
C PRO A 114 -8.78 8.82 8.13
N ASP A 115 -8.18 10.01 8.05
CA ASP A 115 -7.45 10.43 6.85
C ASP A 115 -6.16 9.62 6.72
N PHE A 116 -5.98 8.93 5.59
CA PHE A 116 -4.77 8.18 5.29
C PHE A 116 -4.36 8.30 3.82
N SER A 117 -3.13 7.89 3.51
CA SER A 117 -2.54 7.89 2.17
C SER A 117 -2.01 6.50 1.81
N ALA A 118 -1.57 6.31 0.57
CA ALA A 118 -0.92 5.08 0.13
C ALA A 118 0.30 4.70 1.00
N HIS A 119 1.00 5.69 1.58
CA HIS A 119 2.12 5.43 2.48
C HIS A 119 1.69 4.78 3.80
N HIS A 120 0.54 5.19 4.36
CA HIS A 120 -0.02 4.55 5.56
C HIS A 120 -0.42 3.09 5.30
N LEU A 121 -0.94 2.77 4.10
CA LEU A 121 -1.22 1.38 3.71
C LEU A 121 0.05 0.53 3.69
N ARG A 122 1.17 1.09 3.19
CA ARG A 122 2.48 0.43 3.25
C ARG A 122 2.94 0.22 4.69
N HIS A 123 2.76 1.21 5.56
CA HIS A 123 3.10 1.11 6.98
C HIS A 123 2.28 0.02 7.66
N THR A 124 0.96 0.02 7.47
CA THR A 124 0.05 -1.02 7.99
C THR A 124 0.46 -2.41 7.52
N PHE A 125 0.83 -2.57 6.24
CA PHE A 125 1.33 -3.84 5.73
C PHE A 125 2.60 -4.29 6.46
N CYS A 126 3.55 -3.38 6.69
CA CYS A 126 4.78 -3.67 7.42
C CYS A 126 4.47 -4.11 8.86
N THR A 127 3.62 -3.37 9.58
CA THR A 127 3.19 -3.73 10.94
C THR A 127 2.54 -5.11 10.98
N ARG A 128 1.60 -5.39 10.07
CA ARG A 128 0.95 -6.72 9.98
C ARG A 128 1.92 -7.84 9.63
N LEU A 129 2.94 -7.54 8.83
CA LEU A 129 4.00 -8.50 8.53
C LEU A 129 4.85 -8.77 9.78
N CYS A 130 5.24 -7.73 10.53
CA CYS A 130 5.97 -7.84 11.79
C CYS A 130 5.20 -8.63 12.87
N GLU A 131 3.88 -8.58 12.85
CA GLU A 131 3.04 -9.37 13.76
C GLU A 131 3.10 -10.88 13.51
N LYS A 132 3.42 -11.30 12.30
CA LYS A 132 3.36 -12.71 11.86
C LYS A 132 4.73 -13.30 11.57
N GLU A 133 5.68 -12.47 11.14
CA GLU A 133 7.03 -12.87 10.76
C GLU A 133 8.04 -12.35 11.81
N THR A 134 8.85 -13.22 12.32
CA THR A 134 9.89 -12.89 13.33
C THR A 134 11.26 -12.66 12.72
N ASN A 135 11.47 -13.07 11.48
CA ASN A 135 12.73 -12.88 10.79
C ASN A 135 12.81 -11.48 10.17
N LEU A 136 13.49 -10.57 10.87
CA LEU A 136 13.67 -9.18 10.45
C LEU A 136 14.30 -9.04 9.05
N LYS A 137 15.13 -9.99 8.60
CA LYS A 137 15.73 -9.97 7.28
C LYS A 137 14.71 -10.27 6.17
N VAL A 138 13.75 -11.14 6.43
CA VAL A 138 12.62 -11.39 5.51
C VAL A 138 11.77 -10.14 5.39
N ILE A 139 11.41 -9.51 6.52
CA ILE A 139 10.63 -8.27 6.54
C ILE A 139 11.37 -7.16 5.78
N GLN A 140 12.66 -6.94 6.10
CA GLN A 140 13.51 -5.95 5.42
C GLN A 140 13.53 -6.17 3.91
N SER A 141 13.72 -7.42 3.47
CA SER A 141 13.77 -7.79 2.05
C SER A 141 12.45 -7.52 1.33
N VAL A 142 11.32 -7.95 1.91
CA VAL A 142 10.00 -7.73 1.35
C VAL A 142 9.67 -6.23 1.26
N MET A 143 9.97 -5.48 2.32
CA MET A 143 9.73 -4.04 2.37
C MET A 143 10.72 -3.23 1.51
N GLY A 144 11.91 -3.75 1.25
CA GLY A 144 12.97 -3.05 0.52
C GLY A 144 13.56 -1.88 1.33
N HIS A 145 13.64 -2.01 2.64
CA HIS A 145 14.27 -1.01 3.50
C HIS A 145 15.79 -1.10 3.34
N LYS A 146 16.42 0.03 3.00
CA LYS A 146 17.88 0.12 2.89
C LYS A 146 18.54 -0.16 4.26
N ASP A 147 17.99 0.42 5.31
CA ASP A 147 18.46 0.29 6.67
C ASP A 147 17.57 -0.69 7.45
N ILE A 148 18.18 -1.65 8.11
CA ILE A 148 17.51 -2.61 8.99
C ILE A 148 16.86 -1.89 10.19
N GLN A 149 17.42 -0.76 10.62
CA GLN A 149 16.89 0.02 11.74
C GLN A 149 15.43 0.42 11.49
N THR A 150 15.09 0.86 10.27
CA THR A 150 13.70 1.17 9.91
C THR A 150 12.75 -0.03 10.11
N THR A 151 13.22 -1.24 9.83
CA THR A 151 12.44 -2.46 10.08
C THR A 151 12.34 -2.77 11.56
N MET A 152 13.43 -2.59 12.30
CA MET A 152 13.48 -2.84 13.74
C MET A 152 12.58 -1.89 14.52
N ASP A 153 12.52 -0.62 14.15
CA ASP A 153 11.66 0.38 14.79
C ASP A 153 10.18 0.01 14.65
N ILE A 154 9.76 -0.35 13.43
CA ILE A 154 8.37 -0.80 13.18
C ILE A 154 8.08 -2.13 13.88
N TYR A 155 9.05 -3.06 13.91
CA TYR A 155 8.91 -4.33 14.61
C TYR A 155 8.75 -4.13 16.13
N ALA A 156 9.53 -3.24 16.72
CA ALA A 156 9.48 -2.93 18.15
C ALA A 156 8.09 -2.34 18.51
N GLU A 157 7.58 -1.39 17.71
CA GLU A 157 6.25 -0.81 17.89
C GLU A 157 5.14 -1.87 17.81
N ALA A 158 5.15 -2.68 16.74
CA ALA A 158 4.16 -3.75 16.52
C ALA A 158 4.16 -4.84 17.60
N THR A 159 5.34 -5.12 18.19
CA THR A 159 5.48 -6.15 19.22
C THR A 159 5.19 -5.64 20.62
N GLU A 160 5.30 -4.34 20.88
CA GLU A 160 4.97 -3.75 22.17
C GLU A 160 3.47 -3.83 22.45
N GLU A 161 2.63 -3.54 21.44
CA GLU A 161 1.17 -3.72 21.55
C GLU A 161 0.81 -5.18 21.89
N LYS A 162 1.42 -6.15 21.20
CA LYS A 162 1.20 -7.57 21.48
C LYS A 162 1.70 -8.01 22.84
N LYS A 163 2.77 -7.45 23.31
CA LYS A 163 3.31 -7.71 24.64
C LYS A 163 2.30 -7.26 25.70
N GLN A 164 1.72 -6.07 25.53
CA GLN A 164 0.69 -5.55 26.42
C GLN A 164 -0.55 -6.44 26.44
N GLU A 165 -1.10 -6.81 25.26
CA GLU A 165 -2.22 -7.75 25.14
C GLU A 165 -1.93 -9.11 25.80
N SER A 166 -0.69 -9.59 25.67
CA SER A 166 -0.27 -10.86 26.28
C SER A 166 -0.20 -10.78 27.80
N PHE A 167 0.30 -9.65 28.32
CA PHE A 167 0.34 -9.41 29.77
C PHE A 167 -1.06 -9.22 30.36
N GLU A 168 -1.97 -8.55 29.68
CA GLU A 168 -3.36 -8.40 30.10
C GLU A 168 -4.08 -9.75 30.14
N ARG A 169 -3.88 -10.63 29.14
CA ARG A 169 -4.41 -12.00 29.15
C ARG A 169 -3.82 -12.86 30.27
N LEU A 170 -2.52 -12.73 30.52
CA LEU A 170 -1.86 -13.40 31.65
C LEU A 170 -2.43 -12.91 32.98
N ALA A 171 -2.58 -11.61 33.16
CA ALA A 171 -3.17 -11.03 34.38
C ALA A 171 -4.60 -11.51 34.62
N ALA A 172 -5.39 -11.68 33.55
CA ALA A 172 -6.76 -12.22 33.64
C ALA A 172 -6.83 -13.72 33.92
N THR A 173 -5.73 -14.48 33.65
CA THR A 173 -5.68 -15.94 33.82
C THR A 173 -4.85 -16.35 35.04
N LEU A 174 -3.96 -15.50 35.51
CA LEU A 174 -3.21 -15.71 36.74
C LEU A 174 -4.05 -15.18 37.92
N ASP A 175 -4.81 -16.08 38.54
CA ASP A 175 -5.42 -15.88 39.85
C ASP A 175 -4.27 -15.83 40.90
N ILE A 176 -3.43 -14.77 40.82
CA ILE A 176 -2.36 -14.51 41.77
C ILE A 176 -2.93 -13.54 42.81
N PHE A 177 -3.39 -14.13 43.91
CA PHE A 177 -3.94 -13.66 45.19
C PHE A 177 -5.42 -13.85 45.37
#